data_18116d90bf06cbdb769d7e303941503f
#
_entry.id   18116d90bf06cbdb769d7e303941503f
#
_cell.length_a   1.000
_cell.length_b   1.000
_cell.length_c   1.000
_cell.angle_alpha   90.00
_cell.angle_beta   90.00
_cell.angle_gamma   90.00
#
_symmetry.space_group_name_H-M   'P 1'
#
loop_
_entity.id
_entity.type
_entity.pdbx_description
1 polymer ?
#
loop_
_entity_poly.entity_id
_entity_poly.type
_entity_poly.pdbx_seq_one_letter_code
_entity_poly.pdbx_strand_id
1 'polypeptide(L)'
;MLNLKADHPIGIFDSGVGGLTIAKAVIDNLPNESMIYFGDTKHLPYGDKSIQAIQGYVREIVDFLLEREVKLILIACHSASAAAYEMLQNYIGNRALLVNVIDPVIKFLSENYAGKRVGLIGTKLTIQSGIYHKKISELECQIDLCALATPLLVPIIEEGFFEH
;
A
#
# COMPACT_ATOMS: atom_id res chain seq x y z
N MET A 1 24.47 5.33 -7.35
CA MET A 1 23.46 6.13 -8.04
C MET A 1 22.35 5.20 -8.53
N LEU A 2 21.08 5.59 -8.41
CA LEU A 2 19.95 4.87 -9.02
C LEU A 2 20.14 4.91 -10.54
N ASN A 3 20.25 3.75 -11.19
CA ASN A 3 20.35 3.67 -12.65
C ASN A 3 18.93 3.56 -13.25
N LEU A 4 18.07 4.53 -12.90
CA LEU A 4 16.68 4.56 -13.31
C LEU A 4 16.57 5.30 -14.65
N LYS A 5 16.03 4.63 -15.67
CA LYS A 5 15.69 5.28 -16.92
C LYS A 5 14.28 5.84 -16.88
N ALA A 6 14.08 7.02 -17.41
CA ALA A 6 12.78 7.71 -17.37
C ALA A 6 11.68 6.95 -18.13
N ASP A 7 12.03 6.20 -19.15
CA ASP A 7 11.15 5.40 -20.00
C ASP A 7 10.77 4.03 -19.43
N HIS A 8 11.40 3.63 -18.31
CA HIS A 8 11.05 2.37 -17.62
C HIS A 8 9.66 2.46 -16.97
N PRO A 9 8.90 1.35 -16.87
CA PRO A 9 7.55 1.37 -16.35
C PRO A 9 7.46 1.62 -14.85
N ILE A 10 6.27 2.01 -14.40
CA ILE A 10 5.87 2.01 -12.99
C ILE A 10 5.26 0.65 -12.68
N GLY A 11 5.82 -0.07 -11.71
CA GLY A 11 5.22 -1.30 -11.17
C GLY A 11 4.24 -0.94 -10.05
N ILE A 12 3.02 -1.47 -10.10
CA ILE A 12 2.01 -1.30 -9.07
C ILE A 12 1.57 -2.68 -8.62
N PHE A 13 1.52 -2.92 -7.31
CA PHE A 13 0.97 -4.18 -6.84
C PHE A 13 -0.01 -4.02 -5.66
N ASP A 14 -0.94 -4.96 -5.58
CA ASP A 14 -1.95 -5.09 -4.55
C ASP A 14 -2.19 -6.56 -4.18
N SER A 15 -2.82 -6.80 -3.05
CA SER A 15 -3.26 -8.15 -2.62
C SER A 15 -4.41 -8.74 -3.45
N GLY A 16 -5.03 -7.94 -4.33
CA GLY A 16 -6.20 -8.37 -5.09
C GLY A 16 -6.53 -7.39 -6.22
N VAL A 17 -7.71 -6.80 -6.17
CA VAL A 17 -8.23 -5.89 -7.20
C VAL A 17 -8.48 -4.46 -6.69
N GLY A 18 -8.48 -4.23 -5.37
CA GLY A 18 -8.72 -2.92 -4.77
C GLY A 18 -7.72 -1.86 -5.22
N GLY A 19 -6.48 -2.24 -5.44
CA GLY A 19 -5.42 -1.38 -5.95
C GLY A 19 -5.62 -0.87 -7.38
N LEU A 20 -6.59 -1.40 -8.13
CA LEU A 20 -6.95 -0.86 -9.45
C LEU A 20 -7.48 0.58 -9.36
N THR A 21 -8.08 0.97 -8.25
CA THR A 21 -8.50 2.37 -8.02
C THR A 21 -7.29 3.30 -7.94
N ILE A 22 -6.23 2.84 -7.31
CA ILE A 22 -4.95 3.58 -7.23
C ILE A 22 -4.28 3.59 -8.62
N ALA A 23 -4.22 2.45 -9.30
CA ALA A 23 -3.67 2.36 -10.65
C ALA A 23 -4.38 3.32 -11.62
N LYS A 24 -5.73 3.38 -11.55
CA LYS A 24 -6.51 4.32 -12.35
C LYS A 24 -6.12 5.77 -12.05
N ALA A 25 -6.02 6.14 -10.78
CA ALA A 25 -5.61 7.50 -10.41
C ALA A 25 -4.20 7.83 -10.92
N VAL A 26 -3.27 6.88 -10.91
CA VAL A 26 -1.93 7.07 -11.49
C VAL A 26 -2.01 7.27 -13.00
N ILE A 27 -2.79 6.46 -13.74
CA ILE A 27 -3.02 6.60 -15.19
C ILE A 27 -3.59 7.98 -15.53
N ASP A 28 -4.62 8.40 -14.81
CA ASP A 28 -5.30 9.67 -15.06
C ASP A 28 -4.38 10.88 -14.85
N ASN A 29 -3.42 10.80 -13.92
CA ASN A 29 -2.48 11.89 -13.60
C ASN A 29 -1.15 11.79 -14.35
N LEU A 30 -0.74 10.60 -14.80
CA LEU A 30 0.51 10.34 -15.48
C LEU A 30 0.27 9.55 -16.80
N PRO A 31 -0.48 10.12 -17.77
CA PRO A 31 -0.96 9.38 -18.94
C PRO A 31 0.15 8.92 -19.89
N ASN A 32 1.35 9.46 -19.77
CA ASN A 32 2.50 9.10 -20.60
C ASN A 32 3.39 8.01 -19.97
N GLU A 33 3.07 7.56 -18.75
CA GLU A 33 3.83 6.53 -18.08
C GLU A 33 3.34 5.13 -18.42
N SER A 34 4.27 4.23 -18.76
CA SER A 34 3.97 2.81 -18.89
C SER A 34 3.81 2.19 -17.50
N MET A 35 2.84 1.27 -17.34
CA MET A 35 2.54 0.66 -16.05
C MET A 35 2.43 -0.85 -16.17
N ILE A 36 2.87 -1.53 -15.10
CA ILE A 36 2.67 -2.96 -14.88
C ILE A 36 1.91 -3.11 -13.57
N TYR A 37 0.69 -3.66 -13.62
CA TYR A 37 -0.10 -3.95 -12.43
C TYR A 37 -0.03 -5.44 -12.10
N PHE A 38 0.23 -5.75 -10.82
CA PHE A 38 0.22 -7.11 -10.28
C PHE A 38 -0.80 -7.22 -9.14
N GLY A 39 -1.89 -7.96 -9.34
CA GLY A 39 -2.85 -8.30 -8.30
C GLY A 39 -2.61 -9.72 -7.80
N ASP A 40 -2.27 -9.89 -6.52
CA ASP A 40 -2.04 -11.21 -5.91
C ASP A 40 -3.35 -11.89 -5.51
N THR A 41 -4.17 -12.20 -6.49
CA THR A 41 -5.48 -12.86 -6.29
C THR A 41 -5.36 -14.28 -5.74
N LYS A 42 -4.18 -14.89 -5.84
CA LYS A 42 -3.92 -16.23 -5.31
C LYS A 42 -3.88 -16.26 -3.77
N HIS A 43 -3.38 -15.22 -3.14
CA HIS A 43 -3.15 -15.19 -1.70
C HIS A 43 -4.04 -14.21 -0.93
N LEU A 44 -5.02 -13.60 -1.60
CA LEU A 44 -6.00 -12.72 -0.95
C LEU A 44 -6.83 -13.45 0.12
N PRO A 45 -7.41 -12.75 1.10
CA PRO A 45 -7.08 -11.39 1.48
C PRO A 45 -5.82 -11.32 2.36
N TYR A 46 -5.01 -10.26 2.23
CA TYR A 46 -3.82 -10.07 3.07
C TYR A 46 -4.15 -9.68 4.51
N GLY A 47 -5.35 -9.13 4.74
CA GLY A 47 -5.76 -8.60 6.03
C GLY A 47 -5.75 -9.59 7.20
N ASP A 48 -5.80 -10.90 6.90
CA ASP A 48 -5.82 -11.99 7.88
C ASP A 48 -4.54 -12.86 7.85
N LYS A 49 -3.56 -12.50 7.03
CA LYS A 49 -2.29 -13.21 6.91
C LYS A 49 -1.28 -12.74 7.96
N SER A 50 -0.31 -13.59 8.28
CA SER A 50 0.83 -13.18 9.07
C SER A 50 1.75 -12.23 8.30
N ILE A 51 2.48 -11.38 9.02
CA ILE A 51 3.47 -10.48 8.44
C ILE A 51 4.49 -11.26 7.61
N GLN A 52 4.98 -12.39 8.11
CA GLN A 52 5.97 -13.23 7.45
C GLN A 52 5.45 -13.80 6.11
N ALA A 53 4.19 -14.25 6.09
CA ALA A 53 3.58 -14.75 4.86
C ALA A 53 3.49 -13.65 3.79
N ILE A 54 3.01 -12.45 4.19
CA ILE A 54 2.92 -11.30 3.27
C ILE A 54 4.29 -10.90 2.77
N GLN A 55 5.29 -10.84 3.65
CA GLN A 55 6.67 -10.53 3.25
C GLN A 55 7.22 -11.52 2.22
N GLY A 56 6.88 -12.80 2.34
CA GLY A 56 7.21 -13.80 1.34
C GLY A 56 6.55 -13.51 -0.02
N TYR A 57 5.23 -13.29 -0.02
CA TYR A 57 4.48 -13.02 -1.26
C TYR A 57 4.93 -11.74 -1.97
N VAL A 58 5.06 -10.65 -1.24
CA VAL A 58 5.44 -9.37 -1.86
C VAL A 58 6.88 -9.37 -2.37
N ARG A 59 7.74 -10.21 -1.80
CA ARG A 59 9.11 -10.37 -2.30
C ARG A 59 9.12 -11.02 -3.69
N GLU A 60 8.33 -12.08 -3.90
CA GLU A 60 8.17 -12.71 -5.22
C GLU A 60 7.59 -11.72 -6.26
N ILE A 61 6.61 -10.89 -5.84
CA ILE A 61 6.03 -9.86 -6.70
C ILE A 61 7.06 -8.79 -7.05
N VAL A 62 7.86 -8.36 -6.09
CA VAL A 62 8.91 -7.36 -6.31
C VAL A 62 9.98 -7.91 -7.25
N ASP A 63 10.39 -9.17 -7.10
CA ASP A 63 11.34 -9.80 -8.02
C ASP A 63 10.79 -9.83 -9.45
N PHE A 64 9.52 -10.22 -9.65
CA PHE A 64 8.84 -10.17 -10.93
C PHE A 64 8.83 -8.76 -11.56
N LEU A 65 8.60 -7.72 -10.76
CA LEU A 65 8.58 -6.34 -11.23
C LEU A 65 9.99 -5.85 -11.58
N LEU A 66 10.98 -6.19 -10.75
CA LEU A 66 12.38 -5.81 -10.98
C LEU A 66 12.97 -6.48 -12.23
N GLU A 67 12.59 -7.74 -12.54
CA GLU A 67 12.95 -8.40 -13.79
C GLU A 67 12.42 -7.67 -15.04
N ARG A 68 11.37 -6.87 -14.87
CA ARG A 68 10.77 -6.01 -15.91
C ARG A 68 11.29 -4.58 -15.88
N GLU A 69 12.40 -4.38 -15.18
CA GLU A 69 13.13 -3.11 -15.12
C GLU A 69 12.25 -1.91 -14.71
N VAL A 70 11.28 -2.11 -13.79
CA VAL A 70 10.45 -0.98 -13.32
C VAL A 70 11.32 0.08 -12.63
N LYS A 71 11.07 1.36 -12.92
CA LYS A 71 11.77 2.48 -12.28
C LYS A 71 11.24 2.82 -10.89
N LEU A 72 9.96 2.47 -10.64
CA LEU A 72 9.26 2.73 -9.38
C LEU A 72 8.32 1.56 -9.08
N ILE A 73 8.24 1.18 -7.82
CA ILE A 73 7.27 0.21 -7.31
C ILE A 73 6.32 0.94 -6.34
N LEU A 74 5.03 0.89 -6.64
CA LEU A 74 3.95 1.40 -5.79
C LEU A 74 3.22 0.23 -5.12
N ILE A 75 3.27 0.20 -3.78
CA ILE A 75 2.47 -0.72 -2.97
C ILE A 75 1.07 -0.13 -2.82
N ALA A 76 0.10 -0.61 -3.62
CA ALA A 76 -1.27 -0.11 -3.62
C ALA A 76 -2.15 -0.74 -2.52
N CYS A 77 -1.58 -1.61 -1.69
CA CYS A 77 -2.24 -2.34 -0.61
C CYS A 77 -1.81 -1.80 0.77
N HIS A 78 -2.78 -1.39 1.60
CA HIS A 78 -2.49 -0.94 2.97
C HIS A 78 -1.90 -2.05 3.85
N SER A 79 -2.44 -3.27 3.76
CA SER A 79 -1.92 -4.42 4.52
C SER A 79 -0.49 -4.78 4.11
N ALA A 80 -0.18 -4.78 2.81
CA ALA A 80 1.18 -5.01 2.32
C ALA A 80 2.13 -3.86 2.71
N SER A 81 1.67 -2.62 2.62
CA SER A 81 2.44 -1.45 3.06
C SER A 81 2.80 -1.53 4.54
N ALA A 82 1.82 -1.88 5.38
CA ALA A 82 2.02 -2.03 6.82
C ALA A 82 2.96 -3.19 7.20
N ALA A 83 2.88 -4.32 6.46
CA ALA A 83 3.63 -5.54 6.77
C ALA A 83 5.05 -5.55 6.20
N ALA A 84 5.28 -4.88 5.07
CA ALA A 84 6.46 -5.18 4.28
C ALA A 84 7.25 -3.95 3.77
N TYR A 85 6.76 -2.71 3.93
CA TYR A 85 7.41 -1.55 3.35
C TYR A 85 8.88 -1.40 3.76
N GLU A 86 9.18 -1.45 5.07
CA GLU A 86 10.55 -1.31 5.58
C GLU A 86 11.47 -2.44 5.09
N MET A 87 10.96 -3.67 5.07
CA MET A 87 11.70 -4.83 4.55
C MET A 87 11.99 -4.68 3.06
N LEU A 88 10.99 -4.29 2.27
CA LEU A 88 11.13 -4.09 0.82
C LEU A 88 12.06 -2.93 0.49
N GLN A 89 12.06 -1.85 1.28
CA GLN A 89 12.97 -0.72 1.09
C GLN A 89 14.44 -1.18 1.16
N ASN A 90 14.76 -2.01 2.14
CA ASN A 90 16.11 -2.61 2.27
C ASN A 90 16.39 -3.62 1.15
N TYR A 91 15.39 -4.45 0.80
CA TYR A 91 15.53 -5.49 -0.22
C TYR A 91 15.73 -4.92 -1.62
N ILE A 92 14.96 -3.92 -2.01
CA ILE A 92 15.03 -3.26 -3.32
C ILE A 92 16.33 -2.42 -3.41
N GLY A 93 16.69 -1.75 -2.33
CA GLY A 93 17.87 -0.88 -2.31
C GLY A 93 17.79 0.20 -3.40
N ASN A 94 18.79 0.21 -4.30
CA ASN A 94 18.90 1.20 -5.38
C ASN A 94 18.36 0.70 -6.74
N ARG A 95 17.63 -0.44 -6.78
CA ARG A 95 17.14 -1.02 -8.05
C ARG A 95 15.89 -0.34 -8.58
N ALA A 96 15.06 0.20 -7.71
CA ALA A 96 13.85 0.97 -8.04
C ALA A 96 13.51 1.93 -6.91
N LEU A 97 12.69 2.96 -7.18
CA LEU A 97 12.05 3.73 -6.14
C LEU A 97 10.91 2.91 -5.52
N LEU A 98 10.70 3.04 -4.21
CA LEU A 98 9.59 2.39 -3.51
C LEU A 98 8.70 3.44 -2.86
N VAL A 99 7.42 3.38 -3.15
CA VAL A 99 6.37 4.22 -2.52
C VAL A 99 5.21 3.35 -2.05
N ASN A 100 4.44 3.85 -1.10
CA ASN A 100 3.30 3.16 -0.51
C ASN A 100 2.09 4.08 -0.40
N VAL A 101 0.91 3.52 -0.11
CA VAL A 101 -0.35 4.28 0.01
C VAL A 101 -0.59 4.85 1.41
N ILE A 102 0.23 4.53 2.41
CA ILE A 102 0.07 5.03 3.77
C ILE A 102 0.64 6.45 3.90
N ASP A 103 1.86 6.68 3.41
CA ASP A 103 2.56 7.94 3.59
C ASP A 103 1.80 9.18 3.05
N PRO A 104 1.16 9.12 1.87
CA PRO A 104 0.33 10.24 1.40
C PRO A 104 -0.87 10.52 2.31
N VAL A 105 -1.49 9.48 2.91
CA VAL A 105 -2.59 9.64 3.86
C VAL A 105 -2.11 10.31 5.14
N ILE A 106 -0.97 9.89 5.67
CA ILE A 106 -0.37 10.50 6.86
C ILE A 106 -0.07 11.99 6.63
N LYS A 107 0.53 12.31 5.48
CA LYS A 107 0.78 13.69 5.09
C LYS A 107 -0.51 14.51 5.03
N PHE A 108 -1.53 14.00 4.34
CA PHE A 108 -2.84 14.66 4.23
C PHE A 108 -3.47 14.90 5.60
N LEU A 109 -3.41 13.90 6.49
CA LEU A 109 -3.95 14.04 7.85
C LEU A 109 -3.20 15.11 8.65
N SER A 110 -1.88 15.17 8.59
CA SER A 110 -1.10 16.17 9.31
C SER A 110 -1.38 17.60 8.83
N GLU A 111 -1.60 17.79 7.54
CA GLU A 111 -1.85 19.10 6.94
C GLU A 111 -3.29 19.60 7.18
N ASN A 112 -4.27 18.71 7.30
CA ASN A 112 -5.68 19.08 7.29
C ASN A 112 -6.43 18.78 8.60
N TYR A 113 -5.89 17.88 9.46
CA TYR A 113 -6.59 17.35 10.64
C TYR A 113 -5.78 17.46 11.93
N ALA A 114 -4.74 18.28 11.98
CA ALA A 114 -3.99 18.55 13.20
C ALA A 114 -4.92 18.98 14.35
N GLY A 115 -4.74 18.38 15.52
CA GLY A 115 -5.56 18.62 16.71
C GLY A 115 -6.99 18.07 16.64
N LYS A 116 -7.33 17.26 15.63
CA LYS A 116 -8.67 16.68 15.47
C LYS A 116 -8.70 15.21 15.88
N ARG A 117 -9.93 14.72 16.13
CA ARG A 117 -10.19 13.29 16.25
C ARG A 117 -10.50 12.70 14.88
N VAL A 118 -9.80 11.63 14.52
CA VAL A 118 -9.91 10.93 13.24
C VAL A 118 -10.22 9.46 13.47
N GLY A 119 -11.23 8.93 12.78
CA GLY A 119 -11.54 7.50 12.76
C GLY A 119 -10.79 6.80 11.63
N LEU A 120 -10.14 5.67 11.93
CA LEU A 120 -9.51 4.78 10.96
C LEU A 120 -10.22 3.42 10.99
N ILE A 121 -10.77 3.00 9.87
CA ILE A 121 -11.24 1.62 9.66
C ILE A 121 -10.31 0.91 8.69
N GLY A 122 -10.14 -0.40 8.86
CA GLY A 122 -9.25 -1.17 7.98
C GLY A 122 -9.21 -2.64 8.30
N THR A 123 -8.38 -3.38 7.59
CA THR A 123 -8.16 -4.80 7.85
C THR A 123 -7.55 -5.00 9.24
N LYS A 124 -7.72 -6.21 9.78
CA LYS A 124 -7.15 -6.58 11.08
C LYS A 124 -5.65 -6.32 11.14
N LEU A 125 -4.92 -6.72 10.09
CA LEU A 125 -3.47 -6.53 10.02
C LEU A 125 -3.08 -5.04 9.99
N THR A 126 -3.73 -4.22 9.15
CA THR A 126 -3.45 -2.78 9.07
C THR A 126 -3.60 -2.10 10.43
N ILE A 127 -4.70 -2.42 11.15
CA ILE A 127 -4.98 -1.82 12.46
C ILE A 127 -4.00 -2.33 13.51
N GLN A 128 -3.78 -3.66 13.59
CA GLN A 128 -2.90 -4.27 14.59
C GLN A 128 -1.42 -3.95 14.39
N SER A 129 -0.99 -3.60 13.18
CA SER A 129 0.38 -3.16 12.91
C SER A 129 0.74 -1.87 13.66
N GLY A 130 -0.25 -1.05 14.02
CA GLY A 130 -0.03 0.24 14.67
C GLY A 130 0.66 1.28 13.78
N ILE A 131 0.87 1.01 12.49
CA ILE A 131 1.67 1.86 11.60
C ILE A 131 1.13 3.29 11.51
N TYR A 132 -0.19 3.48 11.51
CA TYR A 132 -0.80 4.81 11.49
C TYR A 132 -0.55 5.58 12.79
N HIS A 133 -0.69 4.92 13.97
CA HIS A 133 -0.37 5.53 15.25
C HIS A 133 1.10 5.93 15.32
N LYS A 134 2.01 5.02 14.91
CA LYS A 134 3.45 5.28 14.88
C LYS A 134 3.76 6.53 14.04
N LYS A 135 3.32 6.53 12.76
CA LYS A 135 3.62 7.64 11.84
C LYS A 135 2.97 8.98 12.25
N ILE A 136 1.76 8.96 12.80
CA ILE A 136 1.10 10.17 13.33
C ILE A 136 1.85 10.71 14.55
N SER A 137 2.29 9.84 15.47
CA SER A 137 3.05 10.27 16.66
C SER A 137 4.41 10.89 16.32
N GLU A 138 5.00 10.51 15.19
CA GLU A 138 6.27 11.07 14.71
C GLU A 138 6.12 12.51 14.15
N LEU A 139 4.89 12.97 13.87
CA LEU A 139 4.61 14.24 13.19
C LEU A 139 4.18 15.40 14.10
N GLU A 140 4.20 15.26 15.41
CA GLU A 140 3.82 16.30 16.38
C GLU A 140 2.47 17.02 16.09
N CYS A 141 1.59 16.42 15.28
CA CYS A 141 0.34 17.04 14.79
C CYS A 141 -0.87 16.85 15.71
N GLN A 142 -0.71 16.22 16.89
CA GLN A 142 -1.72 16.03 17.95
C GLN A 142 -3.07 15.45 17.45
N ILE A 143 -3.03 14.53 16.50
CA ILE A 143 -4.23 13.84 16.01
C ILE A 143 -4.63 12.76 17.02
N ASP A 144 -5.90 12.79 17.48
CA ASP A 144 -6.52 11.71 18.29
C ASP A 144 -7.04 10.62 17.32
N LEU A 145 -6.24 9.58 17.08
CA LEU A 145 -6.59 8.50 16.15
C LEU A 145 -7.37 7.39 16.85
N CYS A 146 -8.63 7.19 16.46
CA CYS A 146 -9.47 6.06 16.87
C CYS A 146 -9.50 5.00 15.77
N ALA A 147 -8.84 3.87 15.98
CA ALA A 147 -8.68 2.81 14.98
C ALA A 147 -9.55 1.58 15.29
N LEU A 148 -10.29 1.08 14.29
CA LEU A 148 -11.19 -0.07 14.39
C LEU A 148 -10.93 -1.05 13.23
N ALA A 149 -10.63 -2.31 13.59
CA ALA A 149 -10.55 -3.38 12.61
C ALA A 149 -11.95 -3.78 12.11
N THR A 150 -12.11 -3.83 10.79
CA THR A 150 -13.36 -4.19 10.10
C THR A 150 -13.13 -5.40 9.18
N PRO A 151 -12.91 -6.61 9.74
CA PRO A 151 -12.45 -7.77 8.98
C PRO A 151 -13.43 -8.25 7.91
N LEU A 152 -14.73 -7.96 8.05
CA LEU A 152 -15.76 -8.36 7.09
C LEU A 152 -15.95 -7.35 5.96
N LEU A 153 -15.43 -6.13 6.07
CA LEU A 153 -15.71 -5.07 5.11
C LEU A 153 -15.10 -5.38 3.73
N VAL A 154 -13.85 -5.86 3.70
CA VAL A 154 -13.20 -6.24 2.43
C VAL A 154 -13.93 -7.40 1.74
N PRO A 155 -14.21 -8.54 2.40
CA PRO A 155 -15.02 -9.61 1.80
C PRO A 155 -16.39 -9.13 1.30
N ILE A 156 -17.11 -8.30 2.05
CA ILE A 156 -18.40 -7.74 1.64
C ILE A 156 -18.28 -6.95 0.33
N ILE A 157 -17.23 -6.13 0.21
CA ILE A 157 -17.00 -5.31 -0.99
C ILE A 157 -16.59 -6.17 -2.17
N GLU A 158 -15.65 -7.10 -1.98
CA GLU A 158 -15.11 -7.95 -3.06
C GLU A 158 -16.17 -8.92 -3.62
N GLU A 159 -17.05 -9.43 -2.75
CA GLU A 159 -18.15 -10.33 -3.14
C GLU A 159 -19.42 -9.58 -3.61
N GLY A 160 -19.43 -8.26 -3.53
CA GLY A 160 -20.57 -7.45 -3.97
C GLY A 160 -21.81 -7.53 -3.06
N PHE A 161 -21.63 -7.87 -1.77
CA PHE A 161 -22.77 -8.05 -0.83
C PHE A 161 -23.36 -6.74 -0.30
N PHE A 162 -23.13 -5.62 -0.96
CA PHE A 162 -23.63 -4.31 -0.55
C PHE A 162 -24.94 -3.90 -1.22
N GLU A 163 -25.51 -4.74 -2.10
CA GLU A 163 -26.76 -4.46 -2.82
C GLU A 163 -27.97 -5.20 -2.22
N HIS A 164 -27.89 -5.71 -0.98
CA HIS A 164 -28.99 -6.44 -0.33
C HIS A 164 -29.42 -5.79 0.97
#